data_ecbcf3221e4958c480d9eb9d5067192a
#
_entry.id   ecbcf3221e4958c480d9eb9d5067192a
#
_cell.length_a   1.000
_cell.length_b   1.000
_cell.length_c   1.000
_cell.angle_alpha   90.00
_cell.angle_beta   90.00
_cell.angle_gamma   90.00
#
_symmetry.space_group_name_H-M   'P 1'
#
loop_
_entity.id
_entity.type
_entity.pdbx_description
1 polymer ?
#
loop_
_entity_poly.entity_id
_entity_poly.type
_entity_poly.pdbx_seq_one_letter_code
_entity_poly.pdbx_strand_id
1 'polypeptide(L)'
;MTDVPDGPADGAQLRRDEPVDVLSFNIRFDSPTDGPDRWRHRRRAVAQCIDERADIAGLQEARRCPLGWLVRHLRHFKWVGVGRNDGRRKGEYAPIFYRSDRFERRDRGTFWMSTTPDEPGSTSWESSRPRIATWVVLHERTTGRELLVVNVHLDHRSAEARAEGAKVIRKRIALLAGGRPVILTGDFNDGPDGEAYATLTDPSPADCGPVLVDARRVALKGHEGPDSTWTGFKGVKEGRVIDFVLVSSDVTVLRHRSIDDRPGGRFLSDHLPVHATVALPHPGA
;
A
#
# COMPACT_ATOMS: atom_id res chain seq x y z
N MET A 1 27.93 49.36 14.10
CA MET A 1 27.89 47.97 14.60
C MET A 1 26.40 47.69 14.84
N THR A 2 25.78 47.05 13.86
CA THR A 2 24.37 46.67 13.94
C THR A 2 24.35 45.14 13.88
N ASP A 3 24.01 44.55 15.03
CA ASP A 3 23.80 43.12 15.18
C ASP A 3 22.68 42.65 14.25
N VAL A 4 22.99 41.74 13.34
CA VAL A 4 22.03 40.95 12.56
C VAL A 4 21.82 39.68 13.38
N PRO A 5 20.60 39.36 13.82
CA PRO A 5 20.37 38.05 14.44
C PRO A 5 20.37 36.96 13.40
N ASP A 6 21.34 36.05 13.49
CA ASP A 6 21.33 34.77 12.82
C ASP A 6 20.13 33.97 13.28
N GLY A 7 19.19 33.73 12.34
CA GLY A 7 18.04 32.88 12.55
C GLY A 7 18.26 31.47 11.99
N PRO A 8 18.21 30.43 12.82
CA PRO A 8 18.12 29.05 12.32
C PRO A 8 16.63 28.68 12.17
N ALA A 9 15.93 29.22 11.18
CA ALA A 9 14.49 28.96 11.04
C ALA A 9 14.10 28.23 9.74
N ASP A 10 14.96 28.20 8.73
CA ASP A 10 14.56 27.74 7.39
C ASP A 10 14.66 26.23 7.18
N GLY A 11 15.64 25.57 7.81
CA GLY A 11 15.83 24.12 7.62
C GLY A 11 14.83 23.23 8.37
N ALA A 12 14.21 23.73 9.45
CA ALA A 12 13.22 22.97 10.22
C ALA A 12 11.81 23.11 9.61
N GLN A 13 11.51 24.24 9.00
CA GLN A 13 10.22 24.47 8.34
C GLN A 13 10.12 23.65 7.03
N LEU A 14 11.20 23.55 6.26
CA LEU A 14 11.26 22.77 5.02
C LEU A 14 11.04 21.26 5.25
N ARG A 15 11.41 20.73 6.42
CA ARG A 15 11.17 19.33 6.79
C ARG A 15 9.74 19.06 7.28
N ARG A 16 9.00 20.09 7.67
CA ARG A 16 7.62 19.94 8.18
C ARG A 16 6.60 19.60 7.10
N ASP A 17 6.89 19.91 5.84
CA ASP A 17 5.99 19.71 4.71
C ASP A 17 6.55 18.73 3.66
N GLU A 18 7.52 17.90 4.07
CA GLU A 18 8.11 16.90 3.16
C GLU A 18 7.07 15.87 2.74
N PRO A 19 6.80 15.71 1.43
CA PRO A 19 5.83 14.74 0.92
C PRO A 19 6.16 13.31 1.35
N VAL A 20 5.15 12.47 1.44
CA VAL A 20 5.27 11.05 1.77
C VAL A 20 5.23 10.23 0.49
N ASP A 21 6.24 9.42 0.27
CA ASP A 21 6.29 8.47 -0.85
C ASP A 21 5.67 7.13 -0.46
N VAL A 22 4.58 6.78 -1.14
CA VAL A 22 3.77 5.58 -0.90
C VAL A 22 3.93 4.61 -2.05
N LEU A 23 4.19 3.35 -1.73
CA LEU A 23 4.33 2.27 -2.71
C LEU A 23 3.32 1.15 -2.45
N SER A 24 2.54 0.77 -3.46
CA SER A 24 1.78 -0.49 -3.50
C SER A 24 2.50 -1.45 -4.43
N PHE A 25 2.87 -2.63 -3.94
CA PHE A 25 3.68 -3.54 -4.75
C PHE A 25 3.39 -5.02 -4.46
N ASN A 26 2.71 -5.68 -5.37
CA ASN A 26 2.67 -7.14 -5.40
C ASN A 26 4.03 -7.67 -5.84
N ILE A 27 4.80 -8.21 -4.89
CA ILE A 27 6.18 -8.65 -5.11
C ILE A 27 6.27 -10.05 -5.74
N ARG A 28 5.17 -10.70 -6.03
CA ARG A 28 5.07 -12.10 -6.45
C ARG A 28 5.78 -13.06 -5.49
N PHE A 29 5.10 -14.05 -4.95
CA PHE A 29 5.72 -15.07 -4.12
C PHE A 29 6.76 -15.91 -4.90
N ASP A 30 7.66 -16.59 -4.19
CA ASP A 30 8.63 -17.47 -4.83
C ASP A 30 7.94 -18.75 -5.35
N SER A 31 7.66 -18.78 -6.65
CA SER A 31 7.11 -19.93 -7.33
C SER A 31 8.19 -20.65 -8.13
N PRO A 32 8.31 -22.00 -8.00
CA PRO A 32 9.21 -22.77 -8.86
C PRO A 32 8.90 -22.62 -10.36
N THR A 33 7.65 -22.37 -10.71
CA THR A 33 7.18 -22.23 -12.10
C THR A 33 7.60 -20.91 -12.75
N ASP A 34 8.06 -19.94 -11.98
CA ASP A 34 8.51 -18.64 -12.49
C ASP A 34 9.90 -18.70 -13.15
N GLY A 35 10.56 -19.88 -13.15
CA GLY A 35 11.82 -20.11 -13.88
C GLY A 35 12.91 -19.06 -13.58
N PRO A 36 13.32 -18.28 -14.60
CA PRO A 36 14.33 -17.23 -14.44
C PRO A 36 13.84 -16.03 -13.61
N ASP A 37 12.53 -15.87 -13.43
CA ASP A 37 11.91 -14.76 -12.69
C ASP A 37 11.59 -15.13 -11.24
N ARG A 38 12.14 -16.26 -10.74
CA ARG A 38 12.03 -16.63 -9.34
C ARG A 38 12.56 -15.54 -8.40
N TRP A 39 11.98 -15.47 -7.20
CA TRP A 39 12.31 -14.50 -6.14
C TRP A 39 13.81 -14.29 -5.94
N ARG A 40 14.61 -15.36 -5.89
CA ARG A 40 16.05 -15.27 -5.68
C ARG A 40 16.79 -14.38 -6.68
N HIS A 41 16.27 -14.22 -7.90
CA HIS A 41 16.86 -13.41 -8.96
C HIS A 41 16.36 -11.97 -8.94
N ARG A 42 15.19 -11.70 -8.36
CA ARG A 42 14.55 -10.37 -8.29
C ARG A 42 14.74 -9.66 -6.96
N ARG A 43 14.94 -10.38 -5.86
CA ARG A 43 14.89 -9.90 -4.48
C ARG A 43 15.72 -8.64 -4.20
N ARG A 44 16.92 -8.50 -4.82
CA ARG A 44 17.78 -7.33 -4.62
C ARG A 44 17.17 -6.10 -5.29
N ALA A 45 16.72 -6.23 -6.51
CA ALA A 45 16.08 -5.15 -7.25
C ALA A 45 14.74 -4.73 -6.62
N VAL A 46 13.95 -5.69 -6.10
CA VAL A 46 12.73 -5.41 -5.33
C VAL A 46 13.06 -4.62 -4.06
N ALA A 47 14.07 -5.03 -3.29
CA ALA A 47 14.48 -4.31 -2.09
C ALA A 47 14.99 -2.90 -2.42
N GLN A 48 15.79 -2.77 -3.46
CA GLN A 48 16.29 -1.48 -3.92
C GLN A 48 15.14 -0.54 -4.35
N CYS A 49 14.16 -1.05 -5.10
CA CYS A 49 12.97 -0.28 -5.48
C CYS A 49 12.20 0.24 -4.25
N ILE A 50 12.02 -0.61 -3.23
CA ILE A 50 11.36 -0.20 -1.97
C ILE A 50 12.20 0.85 -1.24
N ASP A 51 13.50 0.62 -1.09
CA ASP A 51 14.39 1.49 -0.31
C ASP A 51 14.55 2.88 -0.93
N GLU A 52 14.62 2.96 -2.25
CA GLU A 52 14.82 4.24 -2.98
C GLU A 52 13.52 5.03 -3.19
N ARG A 53 12.34 4.38 -3.10
CA ARG A 53 11.10 4.97 -3.59
C ARG A 53 9.96 4.98 -2.59
N ALA A 54 10.18 4.51 -1.36
CA ALA A 54 9.09 4.46 -0.41
C ALA A 54 9.50 4.99 0.96
N ASP A 55 8.61 5.78 1.54
CA ASP A 55 8.54 5.99 2.98
C ASP A 55 7.61 4.96 3.61
N ILE A 56 6.55 4.58 2.88
CA ILE A 56 5.56 3.58 3.26
C ILE A 56 5.34 2.64 2.07
N ALA A 57 5.48 1.34 2.27
CA ALA A 57 5.23 0.34 1.25
C ALA A 57 4.25 -0.74 1.71
N GLY A 58 3.10 -0.85 1.04
CA GLY A 58 2.18 -1.98 1.13
C GLY A 58 2.59 -3.06 0.13
N LEU A 59 2.96 -4.23 0.64
CA LEU A 59 3.39 -5.35 -0.22
C LEU A 59 2.33 -6.45 -0.24
N GLN A 60 2.19 -7.14 -1.37
CA GLN A 60 1.30 -8.28 -1.51
C GLN A 60 2.11 -9.52 -1.92
N GLU A 61 1.56 -10.71 -1.70
CA GLU A 61 2.16 -12.03 -1.93
C GLU A 61 3.47 -12.31 -1.16
N ALA A 62 3.78 -11.52 -0.16
CA ALA A 62 4.96 -11.74 0.66
C ALA A 62 4.78 -13.02 1.50
N ARG A 63 5.49 -14.11 1.16
CA ARG A 63 5.58 -15.31 1.98
C ARG A 63 6.75 -15.18 2.97
N ARG A 64 6.78 -16.07 3.97
CA ARG A 64 7.76 -16.02 5.07
C ARG A 64 9.22 -15.87 4.60
N CYS A 65 9.66 -16.58 3.56
CA CYS A 65 11.04 -16.50 3.10
C CYS A 65 11.37 -15.17 2.42
N PRO A 66 10.59 -14.69 1.41
CA PRO A 66 10.73 -13.36 0.85
C PRO A 66 10.66 -12.26 1.91
N LEU A 67 9.67 -12.31 2.79
CA LEU A 67 9.49 -11.32 3.88
C LEU A 67 10.72 -11.28 4.81
N GLY A 68 11.18 -12.45 5.28
CA GLY A 68 12.35 -12.53 6.15
C GLY A 68 13.65 -12.06 5.48
N TRP A 69 13.74 -12.17 4.15
CA TRP A 69 14.85 -11.61 3.39
C TRP A 69 14.75 -10.09 3.30
N LEU A 70 13.58 -9.53 2.98
CA LEU A 70 13.36 -8.08 2.94
C LEU A 70 13.63 -7.42 4.29
N VAL A 71 13.11 -7.98 5.39
CA VAL A 71 13.33 -7.45 6.75
C VAL A 71 14.82 -7.34 7.10
N ARG A 72 15.66 -8.27 6.62
CA ARG A 72 17.10 -8.22 6.85
C ARG A 72 17.84 -7.19 5.99
N HIS A 73 17.29 -6.81 4.85
CA HIS A 73 17.94 -5.92 3.89
C HIS A 73 17.40 -4.49 3.93
N LEU A 74 16.14 -4.30 4.33
CA LEU A 74 15.50 -2.99 4.53
C LEU A 74 15.64 -2.54 5.99
N ARG A 75 16.86 -2.29 6.45
CA ARG A 75 17.17 -2.03 7.87
C ARG A 75 16.60 -0.71 8.40
N HIS A 76 16.36 0.25 7.52
CA HIS A 76 15.73 1.53 7.86
C HIS A 76 14.21 1.44 7.97
N PHE A 77 13.63 0.29 7.61
CA PHE A 77 12.20 0.05 7.70
C PHE A 77 11.85 -0.81 8.92
N LYS A 78 10.73 -0.48 9.55
CA LYS A 78 9.95 -1.38 10.38
C LYS A 78 8.77 -1.91 9.57
N TRP A 79 8.13 -2.95 10.05
CA TRP A 79 7.00 -3.54 9.35
C TRP A 79 5.93 -4.10 10.30
N VAL A 80 4.72 -4.28 9.77
CA VAL A 80 3.59 -4.93 10.43
C VAL A 80 2.93 -5.93 9.47
N GLY A 81 2.29 -6.95 10.01
CA GLY A 81 1.54 -7.95 9.25
C GLY A 81 1.64 -9.34 9.87
N VAL A 82 0.72 -10.21 9.47
CA VAL A 82 0.64 -11.62 9.87
C VAL A 82 0.35 -12.51 8.67
N GLY A 83 0.58 -13.79 8.79
CA GLY A 83 0.19 -14.77 7.76
C GLY A 83 -1.32 -14.99 7.73
N ARG A 84 -1.91 -14.94 6.54
CA ARG A 84 -3.36 -14.95 6.32
C ARG A 84 -4.08 -16.20 6.80
N ASN A 85 -3.37 -17.36 6.89
CA ASN A 85 -4.02 -18.62 7.20
C ASN A 85 -4.21 -18.86 8.71
N ASP A 86 -3.41 -18.24 9.57
CA ASP A 86 -3.42 -18.51 11.01
C ASP A 86 -3.28 -17.27 11.88
N GLY A 87 -3.24 -16.08 11.27
CA GLY A 87 -2.99 -14.84 11.99
C GLY A 87 -1.60 -14.75 12.61
N ARG A 88 -0.67 -15.61 12.20
CA ARG A 88 0.70 -15.67 12.74
C ARG A 88 1.74 -15.79 11.62
N ARG A 89 2.02 -17.01 11.13
CA ARG A 89 3.16 -17.28 10.24
C ARG A 89 2.81 -18.04 8.97
N LYS A 90 1.60 -18.57 8.81
CA LYS A 90 1.20 -19.40 7.67
C LYS A 90 0.51 -18.59 6.57
N GLY A 91 0.82 -18.94 5.33
CA GLY A 91 0.24 -18.29 4.16
C GLY A 91 1.02 -17.07 3.71
N GLU A 92 0.40 -16.28 2.86
CA GLU A 92 0.90 -15.00 2.39
C GLU A 92 0.56 -13.92 3.40
N TYR A 93 1.40 -12.89 3.42
CA TYR A 93 1.22 -11.67 4.18
C TYR A 93 0.80 -10.55 3.23
N ALA A 94 0.14 -9.55 3.75
CA ALA A 94 -0.02 -8.24 3.15
C ALA A 94 0.69 -7.21 4.06
N PRO A 95 2.03 -7.25 4.16
CA PRO A 95 2.75 -6.44 5.14
C PRO A 95 2.80 -4.98 4.72
N ILE A 96 2.89 -4.09 5.72
CA ILE A 96 3.19 -2.68 5.53
C ILE A 96 4.59 -2.43 6.09
N PHE A 97 5.49 -1.94 5.25
CA PHE A 97 6.80 -1.43 5.64
C PHE A 97 6.74 0.08 5.74
N TYR A 98 7.45 0.67 6.69
CA TYR A 98 7.53 2.13 6.88
C TYR A 98 8.92 2.54 7.41
N ARG A 99 9.43 3.69 6.98
CA ARG A 99 10.70 4.22 7.45
C ARG A 99 10.65 4.53 8.94
N SER A 100 11.54 3.92 9.71
CA SER A 100 11.53 4.00 11.17
C SER A 100 12.12 5.30 11.73
N ASP A 101 12.92 5.99 10.94
CA ASP A 101 13.43 7.34 11.21
C ASP A 101 12.36 8.40 11.06
N ARG A 102 11.43 8.22 10.10
CA ARG A 102 10.33 9.14 9.82
C ARG A 102 9.07 8.85 10.63
N PHE A 103 8.72 7.58 10.79
CA PHE A 103 7.45 7.18 11.40
C PHE A 103 7.61 6.37 12.68
N GLU A 104 6.69 6.60 13.61
CA GLU A 104 6.47 5.79 14.80
C GLU A 104 5.10 5.12 14.73
N ARG A 105 5.05 3.82 14.99
CA ARG A 105 3.80 3.08 15.05
C ARG A 105 3.08 3.34 16.38
N ARG A 106 1.82 3.79 16.30
CA ARG A 106 0.93 3.96 17.45
C ARG A 106 0.08 2.72 17.68
N ASP A 107 -0.53 2.19 16.59
CA ASP A 107 -1.40 1.02 16.66
C ASP A 107 -1.28 0.17 15.38
N ARG A 108 -1.75 -1.07 15.42
CA ARG A 108 -1.74 -1.98 14.28
C ARG A 108 -2.72 -3.12 14.43
N GLY A 109 -3.11 -3.72 13.33
CA GLY A 109 -3.88 -4.95 13.35
C GLY A 109 -3.99 -5.60 11.99
N THR A 110 -4.77 -6.66 11.97
CA THR A 110 -5.14 -7.39 10.75
C THR A 110 -6.56 -7.87 10.93
N PHE A 111 -7.36 -7.79 9.88
CA PHE A 111 -8.68 -8.39 9.82
C PHE A 111 -8.83 -9.20 8.53
N TRP A 112 -9.76 -10.15 8.53
CA TRP A 112 -10.06 -11.02 7.39
C TRP A 112 -11.25 -10.49 6.60
N MET A 113 -11.18 -10.60 5.29
CA MET A 113 -12.28 -10.26 4.39
C MET A 113 -13.26 -11.44 4.35
N SER A 114 -14.07 -11.51 5.38
CA SER A 114 -15.06 -12.56 5.59
C SER A 114 -16.22 -12.05 6.45
N THR A 115 -17.23 -12.87 6.67
CA THR A 115 -18.35 -12.57 7.60
C THR A 115 -17.91 -12.57 9.05
N THR A 116 -16.73 -13.13 9.37
CA THR A 116 -16.10 -13.14 10.71
C THR A 116 -14.69 -12.51 10.63
N PRO A 117 -14.60 -11.16 10.47
CA PRO A 117 -13.34 -10.50 10.17
C PRO A 117 -12.26 -10.63 11.24
N ASP A 118 -12.62 -10.93 12.47
CA ASP A 118 -11.69 -11.06 13.61
C ASP A 118 -11.20 -12.49 13.82
N GLU A 119 -11.68 -13.46 13.01
CA GLU A 119 -11.29 -14.87 13.08
C GLU A 119 -10.15 -15.18 12.12
N PRO A 120 -8.95 -15.54 12.63
CA PRO A 120 -7.81 -15.89 11.79
C PRO A 120 -8.08 -17.06 10.85
N GLY A 121 -7.83 -16.85 9.56
CA GLY A 121 -8.01 -17.87 8.53
C GLY A 121 -9.43 -18.00 8.00
N SER A 122 -10.36 -17.17 8.44
CA SER A 122 -11.76 -17.19 7.97
C SER A 122 -11.85 -16.87 6.47
N THR A 123 -12.84 -17.46 5.82
CA THR A 123 -13.19 -17.27 4.40
C THR A 123 -14.70 -17.18 4.24
N SER A 124 -15.16 -16.40 3.24
CA SER A 124 -16.57 -16.28 2.87
C SER A 124 -16.68 -16.03 1.37
N TRP A 125 -17.90 -16.08 0.83
CA TRP A 125 -18.23 -15.71 -0.56
C TRP A 125 -17.37 -16.46 -1.60
N GLU A 126 -17.15 -17.75 -1.37
CA GLU A 126 -16.32 -18.63 -2.23
C GLU A 126 -14.90 -18.10 -2.46
N SER A 127 -14.38 -17.31 -1.52
CA SER A 127 -12.99 -16.85 -1.60
C SER A 127 -12.05 -18.03 -1.72
N SER A 128 -11.18 -17.97 -2.71
CA SER A 128 -10.23 -19.06 -3.02
C SER A 128 -9.21 -19.31 -1.91
N ARG A 129 -8.98 -18.31 -1.07
CA ARG A 129 -8.05 -18.33 0.08
C ARG A 129 -8.51 -17.31 1.13
N PRO A 130 -8.10 -17.46 2.41
CA PRO A 130 -8.25 -16.36 3.36
C PRO A 130 -7.60 -15.09 2.80
N ARG A 131 -8.33 -13.98 2.84
CA ARG A 131 -7.85 -12.66 2.40
C ARG A 131 -7.82 -11.73 3.59
N ILE A 132 -6.77 -10.95 3.70
CA ILE A 132 -6.52 -10.08 4.85
C ILE A 132 -6.29 -8.64 4.44
N ALA A 133 -6.65 -7.73 5.33
CA ALA A 133 -6.19 -6.37 5.36
C ALA A 133 -5.28 -6.17 6.57
N THR A 134 -4.05 -5.74 6.34
CA THR A 134 -3.16 -5.27 7.41
C THR A 134 -3.33 -3.77 7.55
N TRP A 135 -3.37 -3.26 8.77
CA TRP A 135 -3.45 -1.83 9.03
C TRP A 135 -2.47 -1.38 10.10
N VAL A 136 -2.09 -0.12 10.03
CA VAL A 136 -1.22 0.54 11.01
C VAL A 136 -1.58 2.01 11.14
N VAL A 137 -1.60 2.51 12.37
CA VAL A 137 -1.59 3.95 12.64
C VAL A 137 -0.15 4.38 12.82
N LEU A 138 0.29 5.28 11.96
CA LEU A 138 1.63 5.86 11.97
C LEU A 138 1.58 7.30 12.46
N HIS A 139 2.52 7.67 13.30
CA HIS A 139 2.78 9.03 13.73
C HIS A 139 4.05 9.52 13.05
N GLU A 140 3.94 10.57 12.25
CA GLU A 140 5.09 11.22 11.61
C GLU A 140 5.84 12.06 12.62
N ARG A 141 7.10 11.73 12.87
CA ARG A 141 7.91 12.30 13.96
C ARG A 141 8.13 13.80 13.84
N THR A 142 8.27 14.30 12.63
CA THR A 142 8.62 15.69 12.38
C THR A 142 7.40 16.63 12.50
N THR A 143 6.26 16.20 11.99
CA THR A 143 5.04 17.02 11.93
C THR A 143 4.08 16.75 13.08
N GLY A 144 4.22 15.61 13.76
CA GLY A 144 3.26 15.14 14.76
C GLY A 144 1.96 14.58 14.17
N ARG A 145 1.83 14.53 12.85
CA ARG A 145 0.62 14.01 12.17
C ARG A 145 0.47 12.52 12.36
N GLU A 146 -0.76 12.08 12.52
CA GLU A 146 -1.09 10.66 12.47
C GLU A 146 -1.84 10.33 11.19
N LEU A 147 -1.61 9.13 10.65
CA LEU A 147 -2.31 8.60 9.48
C LEU A 147 -2.62 7.13 9.65
N LEU A 148 -3.72 6.68 9.06
CA LEU A 148 -4.07 5.27 8.95
C LEU A 148 -3.58 4.74 7.60
N VAL A 149 -2.77 3.70 7.62
CA VAL A 149 -2.35 2.97 6.41
C VAL A 149 -2.98 1.59 6.43
N VAL A 150 -3.59 1.20 5.32
CA VAL A 150 -4.20 -0.12 5.12
C VAL A 150 -3.60 -0.74 3.87
N ASN A 151 -3.30 -2.04 3.92
CA ASN A 151 -2.80 -2.78 2.76
C ASN A 151 -3.60 -4.07 2.58
N VAL A 152 -4.05 -4.33 1.35
CA VAL A 152 -4.94 -5.43 1.01
C VAL A 152 -4.44 -6.24 -0.18
N HIS A 153 -4.92 -7.48 -0.29
CA HIS A 153 -4.82 -8.28 -1.50
C HIS A 153 -6.15 -9.03 -1.66
N LEU A 154 -7.00 -8.57 -2.58
CA LEU A 154 -8.34 -9.10 -2.80
C LEU A 154 -8.31 -10.47 -3.51
N ASP A 155 -9.45 -11.16 -3.56
CA ASP A 155 -9.50 -12.49 -4.15
C ASP A 155 -9.37 -12.46 -5.67
N HIS A 156 -8.54 -13.36 -6.20
CA HIS A 156 -8.25 -13.40 -7.64
C HIS A 156 -9.26 -14.23 -8.45
N ARG A 157 -10.23 -14.92 -7.79
CA ARG A 157 -11.22 -15.77 -8.44
C ARG A 157 -12.64 -15.30 -8.26
N SER A 158 -13.09 -15.11 -7.02
CA SER A 158 -14.46 -14.75 -6.69
C SER A 158 -14.65 -13.24 -6.78
N ALA A 159 -15.51 -12.80 -7.73
CA ALA A 159 -15.92 -11.41 -7.82
C ALA A 159 -16.75 -10.99 -6.60
N GLU A 160 -17.62 -11.90 -6.10
CA GLU A 160 -18.41 -11.67 -4.89
C GLU A 160 -17.50 -11.45 -3.68
N ALA A 161 -16.46 -12.30 -3.51
CA ALA A 161 -15.51 -12.13 -2.40
C ALA A 161 -14.74 -10.80 -2.50
N ARG A 162 -14.49 -10.27 -3.71
CA ARG A 162 -13.89 -8.94 -3.88
C ARG A 162 -14.85 -7.84 -3.46
N ALA A 163 -16.09 -7.88 -3.95
CA ALA A 163 -17.10 -6.88 -3.67
C ALA A 163 -17.46 -6.83 -2.16
N GLU A 164 -17.77 -7.97 -1.56
CA GLU A 164 -18.11 -8.06 -0.15
C GLU A 164 -16.88 -7.75 0.75
N GLY A 165 -15.69 -8.21 0.34
CA GLY A 165 -14.42 -7.84 0.98
C GLY A 165 -14.19 -6.33 1.00
N ALA A 166 -14.51 -5.64 -0.09
CA ALA A 166 -14.44 -4.18 -0.17
C ALA A 166 -15.37 -3.49 0.84
N LYS A 167 -16.60 -4.02 1.03
CA LYS A 167 -17.55 -3.52 2.05
C LYS A 167 -16.99 -3.72 3.47
N VAL A 168 -16.34 -4.86 3.74
CA VAL A 168 -15.67 -5.10 5.03
C VAL A 168 -14.53 -4.09 5.24
N ILE A 169 -13.70 -3.86 4.23
CA ILE A 169 -12.60 -2.88 4.28
C ILE A 169 -13.15 -1.48 4.59
N ARG A 170 -14.20 -1.04 3.89
CA ARG A 170 -14.86 0.26 4.12
C ARG A 170 -15.30 0.43 5.57
N LYS A 171 -16.07 -0.54 6.09
CA LYS A 171 -16.55 -0.52 7.48
C LYS A 171 -15.40 -0.45 8.49
N ARG A 172 -14.34 -1.20 8.25
CA ARG A 172 -13.16 -1.19 9.14
C ARG A 172 -12.38 0.11 9.05
N ILE A 173 -12.23 0.70 7.87
CA ILE A 173 -11.60 2.03 7.72
C ILE A 173 -12.43 3.09 8.46
N ALA A 174 -13.76 3.08 8.34
CA ALA A 174 -14.63 4.02 9.05
C ALA A 174 -14.42 3.98 10.58
N LEU A 175 -14.27 2.76 11.14
CA LEU A 175 -14.01 2.57 12.57
C LEU A 175 -12.59 2.97 12.99
N LEU A 176 -11.59 2.73 12.15
CA LEU A 176 -10.17 2.88 12.48
C LEU A 176 -9.63 4.28 12.19
N ALA A 177 -10.21 5.00 11.23
CA ALA A 177 -9.68 6.30 10.78
C ALA A 177 -9.67 7.33 11.91
N GLY A 178 -10.75 7.47 12.69
CA GLY A 178 -10.81 8.38 13.82
C GLY A 178 -10.42 9.83 13.47
N GLY A 179 -10.84 10.29 12.27
CA GLY A 179 -10.50 11.61 11.75
C GLY A 179 -9.09 11.73 11.17
N ARG A 180 -8.33 10.65 11.08
CA ARG A 180 -7.00 10.62 10.46
C ARG A 180 -7.09 10.51 8.95
N PRO A 181 -6.16 11.12 8.19
CA PRO A 181 -6.00 10.82 6.78
C PRO A 181 -5.72 9.33 6.57
N VAL A 182 -6.24 8.77 5.48
CA VAL A 182 -6.16 7.34 5.17
C VAL A 182 -5.39 7.13 3.87
N ILE A 183 -4.52 6.13 3.88
CA ILE A 183 -3.85 5.60 2.68
C ILE A 183 -4.19 4.11 2.59
N LEU A 184 -4.80 3.69 1.48
CA LEU A 184 -5.09 2.29 1.18
C LEU A 184 -4.27 1.86 -0.04
N THR A 185 -3.40 0.87 0.16
CA THR A 185 -2.63 0.23 -0.91
C THR A 185 -3.16 -1.18 -1.16
N GLY A 186 -3.03 -1.67 -2.39
CA GLY A 186 -3.41 -3.07 -2.61
C GLY A 186 -3.44 -3.51 -4.05
N ASP A 187 -3.34 -4.83 -4.21
CA ASP A 187 -3.74 -5.56 -5.40
C ASP A 187 -5.22 -5.94 -5.24
N PHE A 188 -6.08 -5.31 -6.03
CA PHE A 188 -7.51 -5.54 -5.95
C PHE A 188 -7.95 -6.74 -6.79
N ASN A 189 -7.07 -7.29 -7.65
CA ASN A 189 -7.44 -8.31 -8.63
C ASN A 189 -8.70 -7.94 -9.44
N ASP A 190 -8.99 -6.65 -9.49
CA ASP A 190 -10.15 -6.05 -10.14
C ASP A 190 -9.73 -4.71 -10.74
N GLY A 191 -10.38 -4.31 -11.82
CA GLY A 191 -10.09 -3.05 -12.51
C GLY A 191 -10.91 -1.87 -11.98
N PRO A 192 -10.68 -0.67 -12.57
CA PRO A 192 -11.44 0.53 -12.22
C PRO A 192 -12.96 0.44 -12.48
N ASP A 193 -13.38 -0.52 -13.32
CA ASP A 193 -14.77 -0.78 -13.64
C ASP A 193 -15.40 -1.87 -12.74
N GLY A 194 -14.62 -2.42 -11.80
CA GLY A 194 -15.03 -3.49 -10.92
C GLY A 194 -15.82 -2.99 -9.69
N GLU A 195 -16.67 -3.86 -9.15
CA GLU A 195 -17.53 -3.53 -8.00
C GLU A 195 -16.70 -3.25 -6.73
N ALA A 196 -15.59 -3.95 -6.54
CA ALA A 196 -14.71 -3.70 -5.39
C ALA A 196 -14.10 -2.29 -5.44
N TYR A 197 -13.63 -1.87 -6.62
CA TYR A 197 -13.10 -0.53 -6.82
C TYR A 197 -14.20 0.53 -6.60
N ALA A 198 -15.38 0.35 -7.20
CA ALA A 198 -16.51 1.25 -7.03
C ALA A 198 -16.93 1.39 -5.55
N THR A 199 -16.98 0.28 -4.81
CA THR A 199 -17.28 0.28 -3.38
C THR A 199 -16.23 1.07 -2.58
N LEU A 200 -14.93 0.89 -2.87
CA LEU A 200 -13.85 1.56 -2.13
C LEU A 200 -13.76 3.05 -2.45
N THR A 201 -14.16 3.46 -3.65
CA THR A 201 -14.12 4.86 -4.11
C THR A 201 -15.48 5.54 -4.11
N ASP A 202 -16.49 4.99 -3.45
CA ASP A 202 -17.82 5.59 -3.33
C ASP A 202 -17.71 7.02 -2.75
N PRO A 203 -18.19 8.04 -3.46
CA PRO A 203 -18.13 9.43 -3.00
C PRO A 203 -19.10 9.73 -1.85
N SER A 204 -20.06 8.85 -1.58
CA SER A 204 -21.09 9.01 -0.55
C SER A 204 -21.23 7.74 0.30
N PRO A 205 -20.16 7.31 0.98
CA PRO A 205 -20.18 6.05 1.69
C PRO A 205 -21.18 6.04 2.85
N ALA A 206 -22.07 5.04 2.83
CA ALA A 206 -23.11 4.89 3.85
C ALA A 206 -22.57 4.61 5.25
N ASP A 207 -21.30 4.23 5.37
CA ASP A 207 -20.63 3.93 6.64
C ASP A 207 -20.08 5.17 7.37
N CYS A 208 -20.33 6.38 6.86
CA CYS A 208 -19.80 7.64 7.37
C CYS A 208 -18.26 7.69 7.51
N GLY A 209 -17.56 6.78 6.83
CA GLY A 209 -16.11 6.77 6.77
C GLY A 209 -15.55 7.83 5.78
N PRO A 210 -14.23 7.99 5.74
CA PRO A 210 -13.61 8.93 4.81
C PRO A 210 -13.90 8.54 3.36
N VAL A 211 -14.14 9.54 2.51
CA VAL A 211 -14.19 9.33 1.05
C VAL A 211 -12.78 9.02 0.58
N LEU A 212 -12.61 7.89 -0.10
CA LEU A 212 -11.34 7.51 -0.70
C LEU A 212 -11.35 7.85 -2.19
N VAL A 213 -10.25 8.40 -2.68
CA VAL A 213 -10.04 8.75 -4.09
C VAL A 213 -8.81 8.04 -4.63
N ASP A 214 -8.87 7.65 -5.90
CA ASP A 214 -7.74 7.02 -6.57
C ASP A 214 -6.64 8.06 -6.83
N ALA A 215 -5.47 7.82 -6.27
CA ALA A 215 -4.30 8.67 -6.43
C ALA A 215 -3.95 8.91 -7.92
N ARG A 216 -4.19 7.92 -8.78
CA ARG A 216 -3.99 8.02 -10.21
C ARG A 216 -4.87 9.11 -10.86
N ARG A 217 -6.13 9.23 -10.39
CA ARG A 217 -7.13 10.16 -10.96
C ARG A 217 -6.98 11.59 -10.48
N VAL A 218 -6.44 11.76 -9.26
CA VAL A 218 -6.37 13.09 -8.60
C VAL A 218 -4.95 13.65 -8.52
N ALA A 219 -3.95 12.97 -9.04
CA ALA A 219 -2.56 13.43 -9.04
C ALA A 219 -2.40 14.75 -9.79
N LEU A 220 -1.85 15.78 -9.13
CA LEU A 220 -1.68 17.13 -9.70
C LEU A 220 -0.81 17.14 -10.97
N LYS A 221 0.18 16.24 -11.05
CA LYS A 221 1.03 16.07 -12.24
C LYS A 221 0.55 14.98 -13.19
N GLY A 222 -0.66 14.44 -12.96
CA GLY A 222 -1.18 13.33 -13.73
C GLY A 222 -0.49 12.00 -13.43
N HIS A 223 -0.75 11.00 -14.27
CA HIS A 223 -0.13 9.68 -14.19
C HIS A 223 1.08 9.59 -15.10
N GLU A 224 2.17 8.99 -14.61
CA GLU A 224 3.40 8.71 -15.34
C GLU A 224 3.62 7.19 -15.46
N GLY A 225 4.20 6.75 -16.59
CA GLY A 225 4.50 5.33 -16.84
C GLY A 225 3.39 4.59 -17.58
N PRO A 226 3.46 3.25 -17.64
CA PRO A 226 2.51 2.43 -18.36
C PRO A 226 1.08 2.53 -17.80
N ASP A 227 0.09 2.48 -18.71
CA ASP A 227 -1.33 2.35 -18.35
C ASP A 227 -1.68 0.90 -18.01
N SER A 228 -0.95 0.36 -17.06
CA SER A 228 -1.08 -1.01 -16.58
C SER A 228 -0.33 -1.20 -15.29
N THR A 229 -0.74 -2.19 -14.50
CA THR A 229 0.01 -2.63 -13.32
C THR A 229 0.36 -4.12 -13.39
N TRP A 230 0.00 -4.83 -14.45
CA TRP A 230 0.26 -6.25 -14.58
C TRP A 230 1.06 -6.62 -15.83
N THR A 231 2.10 -7.46 -15.68
CA THR A 231 3.00 -7.86 -16.76
C THR A 231 3.02 -9.36 -17.02
N GLY A 232 2.75 -10.17 -15.99
CA GLY A 232 2.88 -11.62 -16.04
C GLY A 232 4.30 -12.08 -16.40
N PHE A 233 5.33 -11.24 -16.15
CA PHE A 233 6.72 -11.41 -16.58
C PHE A 233 6.95 -11.44 -18.11
N LYS A 234 5.93 -11.23 -18.91
CA LYS A 234 6.01 -11.36 -20.38
C LYS A 234 6.00 -10.02 -21.10
N GLY A 235 5.40 -9.02 -20.50
CA GLY A 235 5.24 -7.69 -21.07
C GLY A 235 4.11 -6.95 -20.38
N VAL A 236 4.15 -5.64 -20.45
CA VAL A 236 3.07 -4.80 -19.93
C VAL A 236 1.78 -5.10 -20.70
N LYS A 237 0.72 -5.44 -20.00
CA LYS A 237 -0.62 -5.63 -20.61
C LYS A 237 -1.38 -4.32 -20.52
N GLU A 238 -1.47 -3.62 -21.65
CA GLU A 238 -2.19 -2.36 -21.76
C GLU A 238 -3.62 -2.44 -21.17
N GLY A 239 -4.01 -1.39 -20.44
CA GLY A 239 -5.33 -1.27 -19.83
C GLY A 239 -5.58 -2.17 -18.62
N ARG A 240 -4.61 -2.99 -18.17
CA ARG A 240 -4.79 -3.86 -17.00
C ARG A 240 -4.26 -3.22 -15.72
N VAL A 241 -5.04 -2.34 -15.15
CA VAL A 241 -4.78 -1.70 -13.85
C VAL A 241 -5.53 -2.45 -12.77
N ILE A 242 -4.83 -3.12 -11.87
CA ILE A 242 -5.40 -3.92 -10.76
C ILE A 242 -4.75 -3.63 -9.41
N ASP A 243 -3.67 -2.85 -9.39
CA ASP A 243 -2.98 -2.40 -8.19
C ASP A 243 -3.23 -0.90 -8.00
N PHE A 244 -3.53 -0.48 -6.77
CA PHE A 244 -3.97 0.88 -6.49
C PHE A 244 -3.29 1.46 -5.25
N VAL A 245 -3.22 2.78 -5.23
CA VAL A 245 -3.08 3.62 -4.05
C VAL A 245 -4.30 4.51 -3.99
N LEU A 246 -5.16 4.30 -2.99
CA LEU A 246 -6.29 5.18 -2.70
C LEU A 246 -5.93 6.03 -1.47
N VAL A 247 -6.39 7.26 -1.44
CA VAL A 247 -6.16 8.19 -0.33
C VAL A 247 -7.48 8.82 0.10
N SER A 248 -7.60 9.23 1.35
CA SER A 248 -8.75 10.04 1.77
C SER A 248 -8.72 11.41 1.07
N SER A 249 -9.89 11.98 0.81
CA SER A 249 -10.06 13.18 -0.02
C SER A 249 -9.37 14.43 0.53
N ASP A 250 -8.95 14.42 1.78
CA ASP A 250 -8.16 15.46 2.45
C ASP A 250 -6.65 15.36 2.18
N VAL A 251 -6.19 14.25 1.57
CA VAL A 251 -4.80 14.05 1.18
C VAL A 251 -4.56 14.57 -0.24
N THR A 252 -3.56 15.43 -0.41
CA THR A 252 -3.17 15.93 -1.73
C THR A 252 -2.20 14.97 -2.41
N VAL A 253 -2.54 14.49 -3.60
CA VAL A 253 -1.66 13.65 -4.41
C VAL A 253 -0.85 14.53 -5.37
N LEU A 254 0.46 14.58 -5.17
CA LEU A 254 1.37 15.41 -5.98
C LEU A 254 1.77 14.69 -7.27
N ARG A 255 2.05 13.39 -7.20
CA ARG A 255 2.46 12.53 -8.32
C ARG A 255 1.89 11.13 -8.18
N HIS A 256 1.68 10.48 -9.31
CA HIS A 256 1.35 9.06 -9.39
C HIS A 256 2.05 8.42 -10.57
N ARG A 257 2.56 7.18 -10.41
CA ARG A 257 3.23 6.46 -11.48
C ARG A 257 3.17 4.95 -11.34
N SER A 258 3.12 4.24 -12.48
CA SER A 258 3.45 2.82 -12.56
C SER A 258 4.93 2.69 -12.91
N ILE A 259 5.72 1.97 -12.09
CA ILE A 259 7.17 1.87 -12.24
C ILE A 259 7.50 0.68 -13.14
N ASP A 260 8.04 0.94 -14.33
CA ASP A 260 8.51 -0.08 -15.28
C ASP A 260 10.05 -0.13 -15.34
N ASP A 261 10.68 -0.14 -14.17
CA ASP A 261 12.13 -0.31 -14.09
C ASP A 261 12.49 -1.77 -14.33
N ARG A 262 13.44 -2.01 -15.23
CA ARG A 262 13.88 -3.36 -15.64
C ARG A 262 15.38 -3.55 -15.45
N PRO A 263 15.88 -3.64 -14.22
CA PRO A 263 17.29 -3.85 -13.97
C PRO A 263 17.76 -5.16 -14.62
N GLY A 264 18.77 -5.06 -15.48
CA GLY A 264 19.24 -6.19 -16.29
C GLY A 264 18.19 -6.72 -17.28
N GLY A 265 17.25 -5.88 -17.72
CA GLY A 265 16.21 -6.22 -18.68
C GLY A 265 15.05 -7.06 -18.11
N ARG A 266 14.95 -7.22 -16.78
CA ARG A 266 13.95 -8.06 -16.11
C ARG A 266 12.94 -7.23 -15.34
N PHE A 267 11.69 -7.64 -15.34
CA PHE A 267 10.68 -7.10 -14.44
C PHE A 267 11.00 -7.39 -12.97
N LEU A 268 10.66 -6.45 -12.10
CA LEU A 268 10.78 -6.60 -10.64
C LEU A 268 9.80 -7.67 -10.12
N SER A 269 8.62 -7.77 -10.72
CA SER A 269 7.54 -8.70 -10.42
C SER A 269 6.70 -8.95 -11.67
N ASP A 270 5.73 -9.85 -11.60
CA ASP A 270 4.66 -9.95 -12.60
C ASP A 270 3.63 -8.80 -12.49
N HIS A 271 3.79 -7.95 -11.47
CA HIS A 271 3.13 -6.66 -11.33
C HIS A 271 4.14 -5.51 -11.42
N LEU A 272 3.68 -4.33 -11.86
CA LEU A 272 4.43 -3.08 -11.76
C LEU A 272 4.15 -2.44 -10.39
N PRO A 273 5.17 -1.93 -9.68
CA PRO A 273 4.94 -1.15 -8.48
C PRO A 273 4.15 0.12 -8.81
N VAL A 274 3.15 0.44 -8.00
CA VAL A 274 2.40 1.69 -8.06
C VAL A 274 2.91 2.63 -6.99
N HIS A 275 3.34 3.81 -7.39
CA HIS A 275 3.92 4.81 -6.52
C HIS A 275 3.08 6.08 -6.53
N ALA A 276 2.85 6.66 -5.36
CA ALA A 276 2.23 7.97 -5.19
C ALA A 276 3.05 8.82 -4.22
N THR A 277 3.30 10.07 -4.59
CA THR A 277 3.86 11.08 -3.69
C THR A 277 2.69 11.92 -3.16
N VAL A 278 2.50 11.95 -1.85
CA VAL A 278 1.36 12.61 -1.22
C VAL A 278 1.78 13.64 -0.18
N ALA A 279 1.00 14.71 -0.05
CA ALA A 279 1.09 15.65 1.05
C ALA A 279 -0.08 15.42 2.02
N LEU A 280 0.24 15.17 3.28
CA LEU A 280 -0.76 14.98 4.33
C LEU A 280 -1.38 16.33 4.72
N PRO A 281 -2.68 16.36 5.09
CA PRO A 281 -3.34 17.61 5.53
C PRO A 281 -2.67 18.18 6.78
N HIS A 282 -2.74 19.49 6.95
CA HIS A 282 -2.25 20.13 8.18
C HIS A 282 -3.16 19.76 9.37
N PRO A 283 -2.59 19.59 10.59
CA PRO A 283 -3.40 19.40 11.78
C PRO A 283 -4.33 20.59 11.98
N GLY A 284 -5.66 20.36 11.96
CA GLY A 284 -6.65 21.43 12.20
C GLY A 284 -7.09 22.22 10.96
N ALA A 285 -6.83 21.69 9.75
CA ALA A 285 -7.42 22.21 8.53
C ALA A 285 -8.85 21.71 8.33
#